data_afcd19db61ce4ae6d80a01261c2e8b8e
#
_entry.id   afcd19db61ce4ae6d80a01261c2e8b8e
#
_cell.length_a   1.000
_cell.length_b   1.000
_cell.length_c   1.000
_cell.angle_alpha   90.00
_cell.angle_beta   90.00
_cell.angle_gamma   90.00
#
_symmetry.space_group_name_H-M   'P 1'
#
loop_
_entity.id
_entity.type
_entity.pdbx_description
1 polymer ?
#
loop_
_entity_poly.entity_id
_entity_poly.type
_entity_poly.pdbx_seq_one_letter_code
_entity_poly.pdbx_strand_id
1 'polypeptide(L)'
;MVRAFPFLPKPTNLAAVIHRAISIAVSVVRFIAGVYGIVRLALLSLKATRKSTVHQKRASAFVNRNWLQHFLLNIYANEWGSSTSKELPSEIGLRQKLKRRFSDGLFSGLNDQKKFYEEIHKLIHSQKPALTVLPEANLFYNSQFIIRASKLNFTPVVIVPFTIVNTLEWAEAFFEIPLYQVKNGWNRLVARAFPHWVLEHKGRRLILPPLHVLGCEYFDMVPSMPWLINSGDSDAIAAESHFMSDYYIRAGIQKEKVRLTGALSDDKLFALLKERDFHLTELGQRFGIPIKGKVILIGLPPDQFGAGKRQGCEFEIYEDLIGFMVGVVASFSSSKVTVLINLHPRIKHEDVTWLSVLGATIIDEPIECLVPLADIYVAVASATIRLGISCGIPVVNFDAYQYDYDDYKGLAGVCEVKSKLEYENVLGALINDQLFYSKIHEAQKKTASNLCLVDGKAGERLLNLFDCLTSSNGVS
;
A
#
# COMPACT_ATOMS: atom_id res chain seq x y z
N MET A 1 -18.84 18.13 8.47
CA MET A 1 -18.55 18.75 9.80
C MET A 1 -17.95 17.69 10.70
N VAL A 2 -16.64 17.63 10.83
CA VAL A 2 -15.95 16.71 11.73
C VAL A 2 -15.78 17.45 13.06
N ARG A 3 -16.45 16.95 14.12
CA ARG A 3 -16.28 17.48 15.47
C ARG A 3 -14.92 17.06 16.01
N ALA A 4 -14.09 18.04 16.39
CA ALA A 4 -12.86 17.81 17.13
C ALA A 4 -13.19 17.17 18.49
N PHE A 5 -12.53 16.07 18.83
CA PHE A 5 -12.64 15.42 20.13
C PHE A 5 -11.78 16.15 21.16
N PRO A 6 -12.29 16.42 22.38
CA PRO A 6 -11.51 17.01 23.45
C PRO A 6 -10.50 16.00 24.01
N PHE A 7 -9.28 16.48 24.26
CA PHE A 7 -8.24 15.76 24.99
C PHE A 7 -8.72 15.41 26.40
N LEU A 8 -8.86 14.11 26.70
CA LEU A 8 -9.05 13.63 28.06
C LEU A 8 -7.70 13.31 28.70
N PRO A 9 -7.50 13.62 30.00
CA PRO A 9 -6.26 13.35 30.71
C PRO A 9 -6.00 11.84 30.85
N LYS A 10 -4.72 11.45 30.79
CA LYS A 10 -4.25 10.05 30.89
C LYS A 10 -4.73 9.42 32.21
N PRO A 11 -5.35 8.23 32.22
CA PRO A 11 -5.70 7.54 33.44
C PRO A 11 -4.46 6.81 34.03
N THR A 12 -3.79 7.44 34.98
CA THR A 12 -2.53 6.99 35.55
C THR A 12 -2.62 5.76 36.46
N ASN A 13 -3.80 5.43 37.02
CA ASN A 13 -3.94 4.35 37.99
C ASN A 13 -4.34 2.97 37.45
N LEU A 14 -5.07 2.90 36.34
CA LEU A 14 -5.50 1.63 35.76
C LEU A 14 -4.39 0.97 34.95
N ALA A 15 -3.55 1.76 34.29
CA ALA A 15 -2.36 1.27 33.59
C ALA A 15 -1.37 0.59 34.55
N ALA A 16 -1.20 1.12 35.77
CA ALA A 16 -0.34 0.53 36.79
C ALA A 16 -0.86 -0.83 37.32
N VAL A 17 -2.16 -1.03 37.39
CA VAL A 17 -2.78 -2.30 37.77
C VAL A 17 -2.63 -3.35 36.67
N ILE A 18 -2.85 -2.96 35.42
CA ILE A 18 -2.64 -3.82 34.24
C ILE A 18 -1.16 -4.17 34.11
N HIS A 19 -0.25 -3.26 34.39
CA HIS A 19 1.20 -3.44 34.35
C HIS A 19 1.69 -4.56 35.29
N ARG A 20 1.10 -4.69 36.49
CA ARG A 20 1.40 -5.78 37.43
C ARG A 20 0.81 -7.13 37.01
N ALA A 21 -0.31 -7.13 36.28
CA ALA A 21 -0.97 -8.35 35.79
C ALA A 21 -0.32 -8.97 34.55
N ILE A 22 0.46 -8.17 33.78
CA ILE A 22 1.05 -8.55 32.49
C ILE A 22 2.43 -9.24 32.62
N SER A 23 3.01 -9.28 33.81
CA SER A 23 4.39 -9.73 34.04
C SER A 23 4.68 -11.23 33.77
N ILE A 24 3.71 -12.04 33.33
CA ILE A 24 3.87 -13.49 33.20
C ILE A 24 3.34 -14.02 31.87
N ALA A 25 4.22 -14.69 31.09
CA ALA A 25 4.02 -15.74 30.05
C ALA A 25 4.22 -15.51 28.52
N VAL A 26 4.72 -16.45 27.81
CA VAL A 26 5.67 -16.67 26.70
C VAL A 26 5.14 -17.25 25.35
N SER A 27 5.79 -16.93 24.22
CA SER A 27 6.16 -17.57 22.89
C SER A 27 5.29 -17.46 21.62
N VAL A 28 5.88 -16.97 20.45
CA VAL A 28 5.78 -17.49 19.06
C VAL A 28 6.88 -16.92 18.12
N VAL A 29 7.61 -17.80 17.37
CA VAL A 29 8.98 -17.57 16.86
C VAL A 29 9.12 -17.42 15.31
N ARG A 30 8.13 -17.37 14.46
CA ARG A 30 8.39 -17.42 12.99
C ARG A 30 8.45 -16.07 12.25
N PHE A 31 7.87 -15.03 12.80
CA PHE A 31 7.82 -13.70 12.15
C PHE A 31 9.12 -12.89 12.33
N ILE A 32 9.86 -13.17 13.39
CA ILE A 32 11.04 -12.41 13.81
C ILE A 32 12.20 -12.48 12.79
N ALA A 33 12.36 -13.60 12.09
CA ALA A 33 13.49 -13.78 11.16
C ALA A 33 13.44 -12.86 9.92
N GLY A 34 12.24 -12.56 9.42
CA GLY A 34 12.06 -11.69 8.25
C GLY A 34 12.36 -10.22 8.56
N VAL A 35 11.78 -9.69 9.64
CA VAL A 35 11.98 -8.29 10.05
C VAL A 35 13.42 -8.03 10.51
N TYR A 36 14.03 -9.01 11.22
CA TYR A 36 15.44 -8.93 11.61
C TYR A 36 16.38 -8.82 10.39
N GLY A 37 16.08 -9.57 9.33
CA GLY A 37 16.81 -9.49 8.06
C GLY A 37 16.73 -8.09 7.40
N ILE A 38 15.55 -7.47 7.41
CA ILE A 38 15.31 -6.14 6.82
C ILE A 38 16.08 -5.06 7.57
N VAL A 39 15.93 -5.01 8.90
CA VAL A 39 16.59 -4.00 9.74
C VAL A 39 18.11 -4.15 9.65
N ARG A 40 18.63 -5.37 9.67
CA ARG A 40 20.08 -5.65 9.52
C ARG A 40 20.61 -5.19 8.16
N LEU A 41 19.87 -5.38 7.08
CA LEU A 41 20.27 -4.98 5.73
C LEU A 41 20.19 -3.47 5.52
N ALA A 42 19.15 -2.81 6.01
CA ALA A 42 19.05 -1.36 5.98
C ALA A 42 20.20 -0.70 6.76
N LEU A 43 20.52 -1.22 7.94
CA LEU A 43 21.63 -0.73 8.77
C LEU A 43 23.02 -1.07 8.20
N LEU A 44 23.16 -2.21 7.49
CA LEU A 44 24.40 -2.55 6.78
C LEU A 44 24.64 -1.66 5.56
N SER A 45 23.58 -1.28 4.82
CA SER A 45 23.69 -0.33 3.70
C SER A 45 24.13 1.06 4.17
N LEU A 46 23.60 1.52 5.32
CA LEU A 46 24.01 2.78 5.96
C LEU A 46 25.46 2.77 6.48
N LYS A 47 25.95 1.61 6.94
CA LYS A 47 27.38 1.45 7.34
C LYS A 47 28.35 1.48 6.16
N ALA A 48 27.94 0.92 5.02
CA ALA A 48 28.75 0.95 3.79
C ALA A 48 28.93 2.39 3.27
N THR A 49 27.91 3.25 3.46
CA THR A 49 27.97 4.65 3.03
C THR A 49 28.87 5.53 3.90
N ARG A 50 29.17 5.13 5.14
CA ARG A 50 30.09 5.92 6.03
C ARG A 50 31.57 5.88 5.63
N LYS A 51 31.97 4.94 4.74
CA LYS A 51 33.38 4.74 4.34
C LYS A 51 33.72 5.21 2.90
N SER A 52 32.76 5.74 2.14
CA SER A 52 33.01 6.16 0.76
C SER A 52 32.86 7.67 0.55
N THR A 53 33.61 8.25 -0.38
CA THR A 53 33.53 9.66 -0.76
C THR A 53 32.18 10.01 -1.40
N VAL A 54 31.77 11.29 -1.31
CA VAL A 54 30.42 11.80 -1.63
C VAL A 54 29.87 11.32 -3.01
N HIS A 55 30.73 11.13 -4.01
CA HIS A 55 30.30 10.68 -5.35
C HIS A 55 30.00 9.18 -5.45
N GLN A 56 30.74 8.32 -4.75
CA GLN A 56 30.46 6.88 -4.69
C GLN A 56 29.22 6.56 -3.84
N LYS A 57 28.90 7.41 -2.84
CA LYS A 57 27.70 7.28 -1.99
C LYS A 57 26.40 7.42 -2.78
N ARG A 58 26.37 8.23 -3.86
CA ARG A 58 25.18 8.42 -4.72
C ARG A 58 24.90 7.20 -5.60
N ALA A 59 25.92 6.46 -6.01
CA ALA A 59 25.76 5.29 -6.89
C ALA A 59 25.35 4.01 -6.16
N SER A 60 25.82 3.79 -4.90
CA SER A 60 25.52 2.54 -4.17
C SER A 60 24.11 2.47 -3.60
N ALA A 61 23.44 3.61 -3.35
CA ALA A 61 22.05 3.66 -2.94
C ALA A 61 21.07 3.26 -4.08
N PHE A 62 21.53 3.33 -5.33
CA PHE A 62 20.73 3.05 -6.52
C PHE A 62 20.67 1.56 -6.90
N VAL A 63 21.67 0.76 -6.51
CA VAL A 63 21.85 -0.62 -7.00
C VAL A 63 20.99 -1.68 -6.27
N ASN A 64 20.44 -1.36 -5.08
CA ASN A 64 19.72 -2.37 -4.27
C ASN A 64 18.18 -2.31 -4.39
N ARG A 65 17.68 -1.71 -5.46
CA ARG A 65 16.25 -1.33 -5.65
C ARG A 65 15.32 -2.51 -5.91
N ASN A 66 15.72 -3.48 -6.72
CA ASN A 66 14.86 -4.59 -7.15
C ASN A 66 14.62 -5.63 -6.04
N TRP A 67 15.60 -5.84 -5.16
CA TRP A 67 15.50 -6.83 -4.10
C TRP A 67 14.50 -6.40 -3.00
N LEU A 68 14.45 -5.12 -2.64
CA LEU A 68 13.52 -4.61 -1.62
C LEU A 68 12.07 -4.70 -2.11
N GLN A 69 11.80 -4.39 -3.38
CA GLN A 69 10.48 -4.55 -3.99
C GLN A 69 10.04 -6.03 -4.04
N HIS A 70 10.90 -6.94 -4.48
CA HIS A 70 10.59 -8.38 -4.51
C HIS A 70 10.40 -8.96 -3.10
N PHE A 71 11.14 -8.48 -2.12
CA PHE A 71 11.02 -8.94 -0.74
C PHE A 71 9.71 -8.46 -0.09
N LEU A 72 9.34 -7.20 -0.30
CA LEU A 72 8.08 -6.63 0.22
C LEU A 72 6.85 -7.26 -0.46
N LEU A 73 6.91 -7.53 -1.76
CA LEU A 73 5.86 -8.24 -2.50
C LEU A 73 5.71 -9.69 -2.03
N ASN A 74 6.80 -10.39 -1.69
CA ASN A 74 6.74 -11.76 -1.18
C ASN A 74 6.16 -11.85 0.25
N ILE A 75 6.38 -10.83 1.10
CA ILE A 75 5.73 -10.76 2.42
C ILE A 75 4.23 -10.55 2.24
N TYR A 76 3.83 -9.63 1.35
CA TYR A 76 2.42 -9.33 1.07
C TYR A 76 1.67 -10.54 0.48
N ALA A 77 2.30 -11.30 -0.41
CA ALA A 77 1.71 -12.47 -1.04
C ALA A 77 1.55 -13.68 -0.08
N ASN A 78 2.44 -13.83 0.91
CA ASN A 78 2.41 -14.97 1.82
C ASN A 78 1.42 -14.84 2.99
N GLU A 79 1.06 -13.63 3.42
CA GLU A 79 0.10 -13.44 4.52
C GLU A 79 -1.37 -13.48 4.08
N TRP A 80 -1.68 -13.17 2.81
CA TRP A 80 -3.06 -13.17 2.29
C TRP A 80 -3.44 -14.45 1.54
N GLY A 81 -2.50 -15.38 1.32
CA GLY A 81 -2.67 -16.59 0.51
C GLY A 81 -3.07 -17.87 1.24
N SER A 82 -3.18 -17.91 2.57
CA SER A 82 -3.41 -19.16 3.30
C SER A 82 -4.61 -19.14 4.24
N SER A 83 -5.82 -19.02 3.71
CA SER A 83 -7.02 -19.49 4.41
C SER A 83 -7.71 -20.60 3.61
N THR A 84 -7.12 -21.80 3.64
CA THR A 84 -7.81 -23.01 3.25
C THR A 84 -8.52 -23.61 4.46
N SER A 85 -9.82 -23.83 4.26
CA SER A 85 -10.77 -24.52 5.10
C SER A 85 -10.22 -25.78 5.80
N LYS A 86 -10.39 -25.87 7.11
CA LYS A 86 -10.41 -27.12 7.87
C LYS A 86 -11.58 -27.14 8.83
N GLU A 87 -12.23 -28.33 8.87
CA GLU A 87 -13.46 -28.68 9.55
C GLU A 87 -13.53 -28.34 11.05
N LEU A 88 -14.74 -28.03 11.53
CA LEU A 88 -15.05 -27.63 12.92
C LEU A 88 -15.12 -28.84 13.85
N PRO A 89 -14.54 -28.75 15.07
CA PRO A 89 -14.79 -29.69 16.17
C PRO A 89 -15.84 -29.16 17.16
N SER A 90 -16.51 -30.07 17.90
CA SER A 90 -17.66 -29.89 18.80
C SER A 90 -17.56 -28.78 19.87
N GLU A 91 -18.67 -28.09 20.13
CA GLU A 91 -18.78 -26.78 20.80
C GLU A 91 -18.36 -26.65 22.27
N ILE A 92 -18.33 -27.64 23.10
CA ILE A 92 -18.16 -27.49 24.57
C ILE A 92 -16.69 -27.60 25.00
N GLY A 93 -15.88 -28.41 24.36
CA GLY A 93 -14.43 -28.47 24.60
C GLY A 93 -13.69 -27.24 24.00
N LEU A 94 -14.28 -26.61 23.03
CA LEU A 94 -13.74 -25.47 22.30
C LEU A 94 -13.72 -24.19 23.14
N ARG A 95 -14.78 -23.91 23.93
CA ARG A 95 -14.87 -22.70 24.77
C ARG A 95 -13.84 -22.66 25.88
N GLN A 96 -13.55 -23.79 26.52
CA GLN A 96 -12.51 -23.84 27.55
C GLN A 96 -11.09 -23.87 27.00
N LYS A 97 -10.86 -24.54 25.86
CA LYS A 97 -9.57 -24.49 25.15
C LYS A 97 -9.30 -23.11 24.56
N LEU A 98 -10.31 -22.44 24.04
CA LEU A 98 -10.21 -21.07 23.53
C LEU A 98 -9.96 -20.05 24.66
N LYS A 99 -10.58 -20.21 25.82
CA LYS A 99 -10.33 -19.32 26.99
C LYS A 99 -8.89 -19.44 27.50
N ARG A 100 -8.34 -20.65 27.64
CA ARG A 100 -6.93 -20.87 28.00
C ARG A 100 -5.97 -20.40 26.90
N ARG A 101 -6.25 -20.78 25.65
CA ARG A 101 -5.40 -20.40 24.51
C ARG A 101 -5.38 -18.88 24.27
N PHE A 102 -6.47 -18.16 24.61
CA PHE A 102 -6.53 -16.69 24.41
C PHE A 102 -5.75 -15.92 25.50
N SER A 103 -5.85 -16.30 26.77
CA SER A 103 -5.05 -15.68 27.84
C SER A 103 -3.57 -16.01 27.69
N ASP A 104 -3.24 -17.29 27.46
CA ASP A 104 -1.87 -17.73 27.24
C ASP A 104 -1.27 -17.10 25.97
N GLY A 105 -2.06 -16.93 24.91
CA GLY A 105 -1.67 -16.28 23.67
C GLY A 105 -1.43 -14.77 23.79
N LEU A 106 -2.23 -14.05 24.59
CA LEU A 106 -2.06 -12.62 24.81
C LEU A 106 -0.77 -12.33 25.59
N PHE A 107 -0.54 -13.04 26.68
CA PHE A 107 0.67 -12.86 27.49
C PHE A 107 1.94 -13.29 26.75
N SER A 108 1.86 -14.37 25.99
CA SER A 108 2.91 -14.82 25.09
C SER A 108 3.26 -13.75 24.08
N GLY A 109 2.25 -13.22 23.37
CA GLY A 109 2.44 -12.20 22.35
C GLY A 109 3.07 -10.90 22.89
N LEU A 110 2.66 -10.45 24.10
CA LEU A 110 3.27 -9.28 24.74
C LEU A 110 4.74 -9.49 25.10
N ASN A 111 5.10 -10.71 25.54
CA ASN A 111 6.50 -11.02 25.82
C ASN A 111 7.35 -11.12 24.55
N ASP A 112 6.79 -11.62 23.45
CA ASP A 112 7.47 -11.64 22.15
C ASP A 112 7.64 -10.23 21.59
N GLN A 113 6.65 -9.35 21.73
CA GLN A 113 6.79 -7.94 21.44
C GLN A 113 7.90 -7.28 22.27
N LYS A 114 7.97 -7.60 23.57
CA LYS A 114 9.03 -7.11 24.45
C LYS A 114 10.41 -7.55 23.97
N LYS A 115 10.59 -8.84 23.67
CA LYS A 115 11.85 -9.37 23.13
C LYS A 115 12.25 -8.69 21.82
N PHE A 116 11.30 -8.60 20.89
CA PHE A 116 11.50 -7.91 19.63
C PHE A 116 11.96 -6.46 19.84
N TYR A 117 11.28 -5.74 20.75
CA TYR A 117 11.65 -4.37 21.09
C TYR A 117 13.08 -4.29 21.67
N GLU A 118 13.43 -5.17 22.61
CA GLU A 118 14.76 -5.20 23.21
C GLU A 118 15.86 -5.51 22.18
N GLU A 119 15.61 -6.41 21.24
CA GLU A 119 16.53 -6.73 20.14
C GLU A 119 16.71 -5.56 19.19
N ILE A 120 15.61 -4.90 18.76
CA ILE A 120 15.67 -3.71 17.92
C ILE A 120 16.39 -2.56 18.64
N HIS A 121 16.09 -2.34 19.92
CA HIS A 121 16.74 -1.31 20.70
C HIS A 121 18.27 -1.54 20.79
N LYS A 122 18.69 -2.78 21.10
CA LYS A 122 20.10 -3.17 21.12
C LYS A 122 20.76 -2.97 19.75
N LEU A 123 20.07 -3.34 18.68
CA LEU A 123 20.58 -3.20 17.31
C LEU A 123 20.82 -1.72 16.96
N ILE A 124 19.82 -0.86 17.18
CA ILE A 124 19.94 0.58 16.91
C ILE A 124 21.01 1.21 17.78
N HIS A 125 21.04 0.88 19.07
CA HIS A 125 22.05 1.36 20.00
C HIS A 125 23.47 0.99 19.58
N SER A 126 23.69 -0.25 19.14
CA SER A 126 25.01 -0.74 18.71
C SER A 126 25.44 -0.20 17.34
N GLN A 127 24.48 -0.05 16.41
CA GLN A 127 24.79 0.41 15.05
C GLN A 127 24.83 1.93 14.92
N LYS A 128 24.16 2.66 15.80
CA LYS A 128 24.07 4.13 15.81
C LYS A 128 23.78 4.68 14.40
N PRO A 129 22.66 4.28 13.77
CA PRO A 129 22.33 4.77 12.44
C PRO A 129 22.09 6.29 12.49
N ALA A 130 22.48 7.00 11.45
CA ALA A 130 22.21 8.43 11.34
C ALA A 130 20.73 8.73 11.11
N LEU A 131 19.99 7.77 10.52
CA LEU A 131 18.57 7.89 10.16
C LEU A 131 17.95 6.50 10.10
N THR A 132 16.71 6.37 10.57
CA THR A 132 15.84 5.20 10.35
C THR A 132 14.83 5.55 9.28
N VAL A 133 14.81 4.76 8.19
CA VAL A 133 13.84 4.91 7.10
C VAL A 133 12.88 3.72 7.11
N LEU A 134 11.59 4.00 7.19
CA LEU A 134 10.53 2.99 7.16
C LEU A 134 9.66 3.17 5.90
N PRO A 135 9.28 2.08 5.24
CA PRO A 135 8.35 2.16 4.11
C PRO A 135 6.91 2.48 4.55
N GLU A 136 6.61 2.17 5.83
CA GLU A 136 5.32 2.48 6.41
C GLU A 136 5.38 2.32 7.95
N ALA A 137 4.55 3.08 8.68
CA ALA A 137 4.30 2.89 10.10
C ALA A 137 2.97 2.17 10.29
N ASN A 138 3.04 0.83 10.30
CA ASN A 138 1.89 -0.06 10.41
C ASN A 138 1.99 -0.90 11.68
N LEU A 139 0.92 -0.90 12.48
CA LEU A 139 0.84 -1.64 13.75
C LEU A 139 1.05 -3.14 13.58
N PHE A 140 0.60 -3.71 12.47
CA PHE A 140 0.74 -5.15 12.20
C PHE A 140 2.17 -5.57 11.83
N TYR A 141 3.01 -4.62 11.41
CA TYR A 141 4.43 -4.87 11.10
C TYR A 141 5.38 -4.46 12.22
N ASN A 142 4.86 -4.17 13.40
CA ASN A 142 5.64 -3.77 14.57
C ASN A 142 6.51 -2.52 14.34
N SER A 143 6.15 -1.66 13.39
CA SER A 143 6.91 -0.45 13.04
C SER A 143 7.08 0.50 14.22
N GLN A 144 6.12 0.53 15.15
CA GLN A 144 6.14 1.37 16.35
C GLN A 144 7.31 1.03 17.27
N PHE A 145 7.69 -0.25 17.34
CA PHE A 145 8.86 -0.68 18.14
C PHE A 145 10.16 -0.13 17.55
N ILE A 146 10.25 -0.11 16.22
CA ILE A 146 11.41 0.46 15.52
C ILE A 146 11.45 1.96 15.73
N ILE A 147 10.31 2.65 15.57
CA ILE A 147 10.18 4.09 15.79
C ILE A 147 10.60 4.42 17.25
N ARG A 148 10.04 3.74 18.24
CA ARG A 148 10.35 3.99 19.66
C ARG A 148 11.80 3.73 19.98
N ALA A 149 12.37 2.63 19.51
CA ALA A 149 13.78 2.31 19.72
C ALA A 149 14.70 3.34 19.07
N SER A 150 14.37 3.82 17.87
CA SER A 150 15.12 4.90 17.21
C SER A 150 15.07 6.20 17.99
N LYS A 151 13.90 6.62 18.44
CA LYS A 151 13.71 7.84 19.24
C LYS A 151 14.50 7.80 20.55
N LEU A 152 14.51 6.67 21.27
CA LEU A 152 15.29 6.50 22.49
C LEU A 152 16.80 6.51 22.27
N ASN A 153 17.24 6.26 21.06
CA ASN A 153 18.64 6.38 20.66
C ASN A 153 18.96 7.68 19.90
N PHE A 154 18.06 8.67 19.97
CA PHE A 154 18.21 9.97 19.29
C PHE A 154 18.44 9.83 17.78
N THR A 155 17.93 8.76 17.18
CA THR A 155 17.98 8.51 15.74
C THR A 155 16.70 9.01 15.12
N PRO A 156 16.73 9.99 14.21
CA PRO A 156 15.54 10.46 13.52
C PRO A 156 14.90 9.36 12.69
N VAL A 157 13.56 9.43 12.54
CA VAL A 157 12.78 8.46 11.82
C VAL A 157 11.98 9.15 10.72
N VAL A 158 12.12 8.67 9.48
CA VAL A 158 11.31 9.12 8.35
C VAL A 158 10.51 7.96 7.77
N ILE A 159 9.23 8.21 7.49
CA ILE A 159 8.39 7.29 6.73
C ILE A 159 8.44 7.73 5.27
N VAL A 160 8.81 6.80 4.39
CA VAL A 160 8.78 6.96 2.93
C VAL A 160 7.73 5.99 2.39
N PRO A 161 6.45 6.42 2.26
CA PRO A 161 5.37 5.55 1.90
C PRO A 161 5.59 4.87 0.54
N PHE A 162 5.25 3.59 0.47
CA PHE A 162 5.27 2.83 -0.78
C PHE A 162 3.86 2.53 -1.30
N THR A 163 2.84 2.73 -0.46
CA THR A 163 1.41 2.54 -0.79
C THR A 163 0.62 3.80 -0.48
N ILE A 164 -0.49 3.99 -1.19
CA ILE A 164 -1.48 4.99 -0.85
C ILE A 164 -2.25 4.52 0.39
N VAL A 165 -2.41 5.41 1.35
CA VAL A 165 -3.08 5.12 2.61
C VAL A 165 -4.49 5.71 2.60
N ASN A 166 -5.48 4.90 3.02
CA ASN A 166 -6.86 5.33 3.26
C ASN A 166 -7.21 5.12 4.73
N THR A 167 -7.79 6.14 5.40
CA THR A 167 -8.21 6.04 6.82
C THR A 167 -9.26 4.97 7.06
N LEU A 168 -10.05 4.62 6.05
CA LEU A 168 -11.14 3.66 6.16
C LEU A 168 -10.71 2.25 5.73
N GLU A 169 -9.53 2.09 5.15
CA GLU A 169 -9.07 0.80 4.62
C GLU A 169 -9.15 -0.32 5.67
N TRP A 170 -8.62 -0.08 6.86
CA TRP A 170 -8.70 -1.06 7.94
C TRP A 170 -10.11 -1.23 8.49
N ALA A 171 -10.87 -0.13 8.56
CA ALA A 171 -12.26 -0.18 9.01
C ALA A 171 -13.11 -1.06 8.09
N GLU A 172 -12.95 -0.92 6.78
CA GLU A 172 -13.65 -1.73 5.79
C GLU A 172 -13.14 -3.18 5.75
N ALA A 173 -11.80 -3.37 5.74
CA ALA A 173 -11.19 -4.70 5.69
C ALA A 173 -11.56 -5.56 6.91
N PHE A 174 -11.70 -4.94 8.08
CA PHE A 174 -11.95 -5.66 9.34
C PHE A 174 -13.40 -5.56 9.84
N PHE A 175 -14.29 -4.91 9.09
CA PHE A 175 -15.65 -4.61 9.51
C PHE A 175 -16.45 -5.83 9.92
N GLU A 176 -16.37 -6.92 9.16
CA GLU A 176 -17.10 -8.16 9.43
C GLU A 176 -16.33 -9.14 10.33
N ILE A 177 -15.07 -8.86 10.64
CA ILE A 177 -14.23 -9.79 11.42
C ILE A 177 -14.50 -9.63 12.92
N PRO A 178 -15.01 -10.67 13.62
CA PRO A 178 -15.40 -10.56 15.04
C PRO A 178 -14.25 -10.15 15.97
N LEU A 179 -13.00 -10.45 15.60
CA LEU A 179 -11.80 -10.10 16.38
C LEU A 179 -11.64 -8.58 16.54
N TYR A 180 -12.15 -7.79 15.59
CA TYR A 180 -12.03 -6.33 15.57
C TYR A 180 -13.29 -5.63 16.09
N GLN A 181 -14.31 -6.35 16.51
CA GLN A 181 -15.55 -5.76 17.02
C GLN A 181 -15.55 -5.67 18.55
N VAL A 182 -16.10 -4.58 19.09
CA VAL A 182 -16.27 -4.38 20.55
C VAL A 182 -17.43 -5.25 21.07
N LYS A 183 -17.42 -6.56 20.79
CA LYS A 183 -18.46 -7.51 21.17
C LYS A 183 -18.00 -8.57 22.18
N ASN A 184 -16.76 -9.04 22.08
CA ASN A 184 -16.20 -10.04 23.00
C ASN A 184 -15.72 -9.40 24.31
N GLY A 185 -15.51 -10.23 25.36
CA GLY A 185 -15.19 -9.77 26.71
C GLY A 185 -13.88 -8.97 26.77
N TRP A 186 -12.83 -9.42 26.10
CA TRP A 186 -11.53 -8.74 26.08
C TRP A 186 -11.59 -7.42 25.32
N ASN A 187 -12.20 -7.40 24.14
CA ASN A 187 -12.37 -6.16 23.37
C ASN A 187 -13.18 -5.12 24.14
N ARG A 188 -14.23 -5.54 24.90
CA ARG A 188 -15.00 -4.63 25.76
C ARG A 188 -14.16 -4.04 26.87
N LEU A 189 -13.33 -4.87 27.54
CA LEU A 189 -12.46 -4.40 28.62
C LEU A 189 -11.41 -3.42 28.09
N VAL A 190 -10.74 -3.76 26.99
CA VAL A 190 -9.73 -2.90 26.37
C VAL A 190 -10.37 -1.61 25.83
N ALA A 191 -11.52 -1.68 25.18
CA ALA A 191 -12.24 -0.50 24.68
C ALA A 191 -12.70 0.44 25.82
N ARG A 192 -13.01 -0.10 27.00
CA ARG A 192 -13.35 0.70 28.18
C ARG A 192 -12.13 1.35 28.82
N ALA A 193 -11.01 0.64 28.86
CA ALA A 193 -9.75 1.14 29.41
C ALA A 193 -9.08 2.17 28.49
N PHE A 194 -9.17 1.97 27.18
CA PHE A 194 -8.49 2.75 26.14
C PHE A 194 -9.48 3.18 25.04
N PRO A 195 -10.42 4.09 25.34
CA PRO A 195 -11.49 4.48 24.40
C PRO A 195 -10.98 5.15 23.12
N HIS A 196 -9.79 5.74 23.12
CA HIS A 196 -9.18 6.37 21.94
C HIS A 196 -8.78 5.38 20.83
N TRP A 197 -8.76 4.07 21.13
CA TRP A 197 -8.57 3.02 20.13
C TRP A 197 -9.86 2.59 19.44
N VAL A 198 -11.01 3.08 19.90
CA VAL A 198 -12.30 2.69 19.33
C VAL A 198 -12.65 3.59 18.16
N LEU A 199 -12.92 2.96 17.02
CA LEU A 199 -13.48 3.60 15.83
C LEU A 199 -14.95 3.26 15.70
N GLU A 200 -15.81 4.26 15.53
CA GLU A 200 -17.20 4.07 15.16
C GLU A 200 -17.33 4.15 13.64
N HIS A 201 -17.72 3.04 13.01
CA HIS A 201 -17.84 2.92 11.55
C HIS A 201 -19.12 2.16 11.18
N LYS A 202 -19.93 2.72 10.30
CA LYS A 202 -21.22 2.13 9.83
C LYS A 202 -22.08 1.58 10.97
N GLY A 203 -22.19 2.33 12.09
CA GLY A 203 -23.00 1.95 13.26
C GLY A 203 -22.39 0.82 14.12
N ARG A 204 -21.15 0.38 13.85
CA ARG A 204 -20.41 -0.59 14.67
C ARG A 204 -19.22 0.06 15.35
N ARG A 205 -18.91 -0.43 16.56
CA ARG A 205 -17.70 -0.06 17.28
C ARG A 205 -16.62 -1.08 17.01
N LEU A 206 -15.54 -0.62 16.39
CA LEU A 206 -14.37 -1.41 16.04
C LEU A 206 -13.21 -1.07 16.99
N ILE A 207 -12.34 -2.05 17.26
CA ILE A 207 -11.12 -1.90 18.03
C ILE A 207 -10.06 -2.82 17.46
N LEU A 208 -8.80 -2.40 17.45
CA LEU A 208 -7.70 -3.29 17.09
C LEU A 208 -7.55 -4.43 18.11
N PRO A 209 -6.99 -5.58 17.72
CA PRO A 209 -6.83 -6.71 18.63
C PRO A 209 -6.15 -6.32 19.95
N PRO A 210 -6.58 -6.86 21.10
CA PRO A 210 -6.05 -6.50 22.42
C PRO A 210 -4.54 -6.54 22.53
N LEU A 211 -3.87 -7.44 21.83
CA LEU A 211 -2.41 -7.53 21.81
C LEU A 211 -1.75 -6.28 21.26
N HIS A 212 -2.26 -5.73 20.16
CA HIS A 212 -1.72 -4.49 19.56
C HIS A 212 -1.97 -3.29 20.47
N VAL A 213 -3.21 -3.15 20.96
CA VAL A 213 -3.57 -2.04 21.86
C VAL A 213 -2.71 -2.07 23.13
N LEU A 214 -2.69 -3.19 23.85
CA LEU A 214 -1.95 -3.32 25.10
C LEU A 214 -0.44 -3.22 24.90
N GLY A 215 0.08 -3.72 23.79
CA GLY A 215 1.50 -3.57 23.45
C GLY A 215 1.87 -2.10 23.24
N CYS A 216 1.11 -1.36 22.46
CA CYS A 216 1.36 0.06 22.22
C CYS A 216 1.21 0.89 23.52
N GLU A 217 0.22 0.61 24.35
CA GLU A 217 0.03 1.30 25.63
C GLU A 217 1.16 0.99 26.62
N TYR A 218 1.56 -0.28 26.70
CA TYR A 218 2.62 -0.72 27.61
C TYR A 218 3.99 -0.12 27.28
N PHE A 219 4.32 -0.03 25.99
CA PHE A 219 5.62 0.47 25.54
C PHE A 219 5.61 1.99 25.22
N ASP A 220 4.54 2.70 25.52
CA ASP A 220 4.37 4.13 25.21
C ASP A 220 4.56 4.44 23.71
N MET A 221 3.85 3.71 22.87
CA MET A 221 3.94 3.77 21.40
C MET A 221 2.58 3.98 20.73
N VAL A 222 1.67 4.65 21.42
CA VAL A 222 0.32 4.91 20.90
C VAL A 222 0.41 5.89 19.73
N PRO A 223 -0.04 5.50 18.52
CA PRO A 223 -0.08 6.41 17.40
C PRO A 223 -1.09 7.53 17.63
N SER A 224 -0.87 8.71 17.02
CA SER A 224 -1.80 9.83 17.14
C SER A 224 -3.21 9.50 16.63
N MET A 225 -3.29 8.67 15.59
CA MET A 225 -4.53 8.17 14.97
C MET A 225 -4.43 6.65 14.80
N PRO A 226 -4.89 5.83 15.76
CA PRO A 226 -4.66 4.38 15.77
C PRO A 226 -5.14 3.62 14.52
N TRP A 227 -6.13 4.16 13.82
CA TRP A 227 -6.71 3.57 12.62
C TRP A 227 -6.12 4.11 11.31
N LEU A 228 -5.16 5.01 11.41
CA LEU A 228 -4.46 5.58 10.26
C LEU A 228 -3.04 5.01 10.17
N ILE A 229 -2.72 4.34 9.08
CA ILE A 229 -1.35 3.94 8.75
C ILE A 229 -0.48 5.21 8.65
N ASN A 230 0.77 5.13 9.05
CA ASN A 230 1.74 6.23 9.10
C ASN A 230 1.50 7.29 10.19
N SER A 231 0.51 7.10 11.09
CA SER A 231 0.27 8.03 12.20
C SER A 231 1.18 7.84 13.42
N GLY A 232 2.21 7.00 13.31
CA GLY A 232 3.21 6.79 14.35
C GLY A 232 4.04 8.06 14.67
N ASP A 233 4.84 8.01 15.73
CA ASP A 233 5.66 9.14 16.16
C ASP A 233 6.99 9.25 15.36
N SER A 234 6.88 9.28 14.02
CA SER A 234 8.01 9.60 13.15
C SER A 234 8.34 11.10 13.17
N ASP A 235 9.56 11.47 12.78
CA ASP A 235 9.99 12.86 12.66
C ASP A 235 9.49 13.48 11.35
N ALA A 236 9.37 12.66 10.30
CA ALA A 236 8.80 13.10 9.04
C ALA A 236 8.06 11.96 8.31
N ILE A 237 7.10 12.36 7.45
CA ILE A 237 6.45 11.53 6.44
C ILE A 237 6.74 12.19 5.09
N ALA A 238 7.36 11.44 4.19
CA ALA A 238 7.64 11.85 2.82
C ALA A 238 6.39 11.65 1.98
N ALA A 239 5.50 12.66 1.92
CA ALA A 239 4.27 12.57 1.16
C ALA A 239 4.55 12.49 -0.34
N GLU A 240 3.97 11.49 -0.99
CA GLU A 240 4.20 11.16 -2.38
C GLU A 240 3.48 12.08 -3.37
N SER A 241 2.51 12.88 -2.90
CA SER A 241 1.73 13.77 -3.75
C SER A 241 1.10 14.90 -2.95
N HIS A 242 0.63 15.95 -3.64
CA HIS A 242 -0.16 17.02 -3.02
C HIS A 242 -1.41 16.46 -2.35
N PHE A 243 -2.10 15.54 -3.03
CA PHE A 243 -3.29 14.88 -2.50
C PHE A 243 -3.00 14.18 -1.16
N MET A 244 -1.93 13.39 -1.10
CA MET A 244 -1.57 12.66 0.13
C MET A 244 -1.03 13.58 1.21
N SER A 245 -0.31 14.64 0.87
CA SER A 245 0.09 15.65 1.84
C SER A 245 -1.13 16.27 2.54
N ASP A 246 -2.11 16.72 1.77
CA ASP A 246 -3.36 17.27 2.30
C ASP A 246 -4.18 16.23 3.07
N TYR A 247 -4.16 14.98 2.60
CA TYR A 247 -4.83 13.87 3.24
C TYR A 247 -4.27 13.60 4.65
N TYR A 248 -2.96 13.46 4.81
CA TYR A 248 -2.31 13.26 6.11
C TYR A 248 -2.62 14.42 7.07
N ILE A 249 -2.54 15.65 6.60
CA ILE A 249 -2.84 16.84 7.42
C ILE A 249 -4.31 16.84 7.85
N ARG A 250 -5.26 16.59 6.95
CA ARG A 250 -6.68 16.49 7.26
C ARG A 250 -7.01 15.34 8.21
N ALA A 251 -6.27 14.24 8.11
CA ALA A 251 -6.38 13.10 9.01
C ALA A 251 -5.80 13.36 10.42
N GLY A 252 -5.21 14.54 10.68
CA GLY A 252 -4.74 14.96 11.99
C GLY A 252 -3.24 14.79 12.24
N ILE A 253 -2.46 14.44 11.21
CA ILE A 253 -1.00 14.45 11.33
C ILE A 253 -0.51 15.89 11.31
N GLN A 254 0.44 16.22 12.18
CA GLN A 254 1.02 17.57 12.28
C GLN A 254 1.65 17.98 10.94
N LYS A 255 1.28 19.18 10.46
CA LYS A 255 1.73 19.69 9.16
C LYS A 255 3.25 19.71 9.02
N GLU A 256 3.94 20.00 10.12
CA GLU A 256 5.41 20.09 10.18
C GLU A 256 6.10 18.73 9.96
N LYS A 257 5.40 17.64 10.20
CA LYS A 257 5.90 16.27 9.93
C LYS A 257 5.67 15.83 8.50
N VAL A 258 4.72 16.42 7.79
CA VAL A 258 4.40 16.06 6.41
C VAL A 258 5.29 16.84 5.45
N ARG A 259 6.12 16.15 4.70
CA ARG A 259 7.07 16.72 3.73
C ARG A 259 6.71 16.23 2.33
N LEU A 260 6.32 17.14 1.47
CA LEU A 260 6.00 16.81 0.08
C LEU A 260 7.30 16.51 -0.69
N THR A 261 7.50 15.25 -1.04
CA THR A 261 8.71 14.79 -1.76
C THR A 261 8.40 14.27 -3.16
N GLY A 262 7.21 13.78 -3.40
CA GLY A 262 6.92 12.91 -4.53
C GLY A 262 7.27 11.45 -4.21
N ALA A 263 6.74 10.51 -4.97
CA ALA A 263 7.10 9.11 -4.86
C ALA A 263 8.36 8.81 -5.67
N LEU A 264 9.29 8.01 -5.11
CA LEU A 264 10.49 7.59 -5.86
C LEU A 264 10.18 6.86 -7.17
N SER A 265 9.08 6.10 -7.19
CA SER A 265 8.58 5.43 -8.39
C SER A 265 8.22 6.43 -9.50
N ASP A 266 7.78 7.62 -9.13
CA ASP A 266 7.30 8.62 -10.08
C ASP A 266 8.46 9.29 -10.85
N ASP A 267 9.69 9.28 -10.32
CA ASP A 267 10.88 9.69 -11.07
C ASP A 267 11.12 8.79 -12.30
N LYS A 268 10.81 7.49 -12.18
CA LYS A 268 10.86 6.56 -13.30
C LYS A 268 9.74 6.84 -14.30
N LEU A 269 8.52 7.12 -13.81
CA LEU A 269 7.41 7.50 -14.68
C LEU A 269 7.75 8.75 -15.49
N PHE A 270 8.33 9.76 -14.82
CA PHE A 270 8.76 10.99 -15.49
C PHE A 270 9.79 10.73 -16.60
N ALA A 271 10.80 9.92 -16.33
CA ALA A 271 11.82 9.58 -17.32
C ALA A 271 11.23 8.87 -18.55
N LEU A 272 10.32 7.90 -18.30
CA LEU A 272 9.64 7.17 -19.38
C LEU A 272 8.70 8.05 -20.20
N LEU A 273 7.96 8.94 -19.55
CA LEU A 273 7.08 9.91 -20.23
C LEU A 273 7.88 10.87 -21.12
N LYS A 274 9.04 11.32 -20.64
CA LYS A 274 9.91 12.26 -21.37
C LYS A 274 10.46 11.67 -22.67
N GLU A 275 10.74 10.37 -22.66
CA GLU A 275 11.35 9.63 -23.77
C GLU A 275 10.40 8.55 -24.32
N ARG A 276 9.07 8.80 -24.23
CA ARG A 276 8.02 7.84 -24.55
C ARG A 276 8.19 7.16 -25.91
N ASP A 277 8.43 7.94 -26.95
CA ASP A 277 8.51 7.41 -28.32
C ASP A 277 9.74 6.50 -28.52
N PHE A 278 10.85 6.83 -27.86
CA PHE A 278 12.04 5.95 -27.83
C PHE A 278 11.70 4.63 -27.16
N HIS A 279 11.11 4.65 -25.98
CA HIS A 279 10.75 3.45 -25.23
C HIS A 279 9.68 2.61 -25.92
N LEU A 280 8.72 3.25 -26.60
CA LEU A 280 7.74 2.52 -27.42
C LEU A 280 8.41 1.80 -28.59
N THR A 281 9.34 2.45 -29.26
CA THR A 281 10.09 1.85 -30.35
C THR A 281 10.92 0.66 -29.87
N GLU A 282 11.62 0.82 -28.75
CA GLU A 282 12.39 -0.25 -28.10
C GLU A 282 11.49 -1.44 -27.70
N LEU A 283 10.31 -1.16 -27.09
CA LEU A 283 9.34 -2.17 -26.74
C LEU A 283 8.85 -2.93 -27.99
N GLY A 284 8.49 -2.19 -29.04
CA GLY A 284 8.05 -2.76 -30.30
C GLY A 284 9.10 -3.70 -30.94
N GLN A 285 10.35 -3.29 -30.92
CA GLN A 285 11.47 -4.12 -31.42
C GLN A 285 11.67 -5.39 -30.58
N ARG A 286 11.69 -5.25 -29.26
CA ARG A 286 11.96 -6.34 -28.32
C ARG A 286 10.88 -7.43 -28.35
N PHE A 287 9.62 -7.05 -28.50
CA PHE A 287 8.49 -8.00 -28.54
C PHE A 287 7.98 -8.29 -29.95
N GLY A 288 8.61 -7.73 -30.99
CA GLY A 288 8.18 -7.93 -32.38
C GLY A 288 6.83 -7.32 -32.71
N ILE A 289 6.45 -6.22 -32.04
CA ILE A 289 5.13 -5.59 -32.15
C ILE A 289 5.22 -4.38 -33.05
N PRO A 290 4.47 -4.32 -34.16
CA PRO A 290 4.32 -3.08 -34.93
C PRO A 290 3.43 -2.10 -34.13
N ILE A 291 4.02 -1.08 -33.53
CA ILE A 291 3.27 -0.05 -32.81
C ILE A 291 2.53 0.82 -33.84
N LYS A 292 1.21 0.77 -33.81
CA LYS A 292 0.32 1.52 -34.72
C LYS A 292 -0.88 2.07 -33.97
N GLY A 293 -1.28 3.28 -34.34
CA GLY A 293 -2.45 3.93 -33.72
C GLY A 293 -2.26 4.20 -32.23
N LYS A 294 -3.33 4.14 -31.47
CA LYS A 294 -3.29 4.32 -30.01
C LYS A 294 -2.82 3.06 -29.31
N VAL A 295 -1.91 3.20 -28.39
CA VAL A 295 -1.46 2.10 -27.51
C VAL A 295 -2.43 1.96 -26.34
N ILE A 296 -3.12 0.84 -26.29
CA ILE A 296 -4.06 0.52 -25.22
C ILE A 296 -3.45 -0.57 -24.35
N LEU A 297 -3.18 -0.21 -23.09
CA LEU A 297 -2.68 -1.15 -22.09
C LEU A 297 -3.82 -1.68 -21.24
N ILE A 298 -3.98 -2.99 -21.18
CA ILE A 298 -4.95 -3.67 -20.34
C ILE A 298 -4.19 -4.34 -19.19
N GLY A 299 -4.38 -3.84 -17.97
CA GLY A 299 -3.95 -4.51 -16.75
C GLY A 299 -4.98 -5.55 -16.33
N LEU A 300 -4.70 -6.83 -16.55
CA LEU A 300 -5.63 -7.89 -16.17
C LEU A 300 -5.80 -7.98 -14.65
N PRO A 301 -7.03 -8.07 -14.14
CA PRO A 301 -7.28 -8.28 -12.71
C PRO A 301 -6.94 -9.71 -12.30
N PRO A 302 -6.71 -10.00 -11.01
CA PRO A 302 -6.69 -11.38 -10.54
C PRO A 302 -8.10 -11.98 -10.61
N ASP A 303 -8.19 -13.33 -10.72
CA ASP A 303 -9.45 -14.03 -10.56
C ASP A 303 -10.05 -13.81 -9.16
N GLN A 304 -11.29 -13.31 -9.11
CA GLN A 304 -12.04 -13.05 -7.87
C GLN A 304 -13.36 -13.82 -7.81
N PHE A 305 -13.67 -14.66 -8.79
CA PHE A 305 -14.92 -15.41 -8.81
C PHE A 305 -14.99 -16.47 -7.70
N GLY A 306 -13.86 -16.97 -7.22
CA GLY A 306 -13.77 -17.86 -6.07
C GLY A 306 -14.30 -17.26 -4.75
N ALA A 307 -14.38 -15.94 -4.63
CA ALA A 307 -14.97 -15.24 -3.48
C ALA A 307 -16.51 -15.09 -3.57
N GLY A 308 -17.13 -15.57 -4.63
CA GLY A 308 -18.54 -15.44 -4.94
C GLY A 308 -18.86 -14.24 -5.84
N LYS A 309 -19.87 -14.42 -6.68
CA LYS A 309 -20.34 -13.41 -7.62
C LYS A 309 -21.18 -12.35 -6.90
N ARG A 310 -20.87 -11.07 -7.10
CA ARG A 310 -21.67 -9.96 -6.59
C ARG A 310 -22.86 -9.66 -7.50
N GLN A 311 -23.91 -9.10 -6.91
CA GLN A 311 -25.08 -8.67 -7.67
C GLN A 311 -24.68 -7.59 -8.69
N GLY A 312 -25.11 -7.76 -9.94
CA GLY A 312 -24.79 -6.86 -11.06
C GLY A 312 -23.56 -7.26 -11.86
N CYS A 313 -22.74 -8.22 -11.41
CA CYS A 313 -21.65 -8.76 -12.22
C CYS A 313 -22.21 -9.53 -13.43
N GLU A 314 -21.80 -9.15 -14.65
CA GLU A 314 -22.30 -9.73 -15.90
C GLU A 314 -21.49 -10.95 -16.40
N PHE A 315 -20.49 -11.38 -15.66
CA PHE A 315 -19.60 -12.49 -16.01
C PHE A 315 -19.80 -13.67 -15.05
N GLU A 316 -19.67 -14.89 -15.56
CA GLU A 316 -19.79 -16.11 -14.77
C GLU A 316 -18.42 -16.67 -14.36
N ILE A 317 -17.43 -16.56 -15.22
CA ILE A 317 -16.08 -17.07 -15.01
C ILE A 317 -15.04 -16.01 -15.40
N TYR A 318 -13.83 -16.22 -14.96
CA TYR A 318 -12.72 -15.30 -15.18
C TYR A 318 -12.33 -15.16 -16.65
N GLU A 319 -12.32 -16.27 -17.39
CA GLU A 319 -11.98 -16.33 -18.82
C GLU A 319 -12.94 -15.49 -19.66
N ASP A 320 -14.24 -15.48 -19.34
CA ASP A 320 -15.24 -14.65 -20.01
C ASP A 320 -14.97 -13.16 -19.79
N LEU A 321 -14.57 -12.77 -18.57
CA LEU A 321 -14.22 -11.39 -18.24
C LEU A 321 -13.01 -10.92 -19.05
N ILE A 322 -11.89 -11.65 -18.97
CA ILE A 322 -10.65 -11.21 -19.62
C ILE A 322 -10.74 -11.33 -21.14
N GLY A 323 -11.45 -12.35 -21.65
CA GLY A 323 -11.72 -12.52 -23.07
C GLY A 323 -12.57 -11.38 -23.62
N PHE A 324 -13.60 -10.96 -22.90
CA PHE A 324 -14.41 -9.79 -23.24
C PHE A 324 -13.58 -8.50 -23.23
N MET A 325 -12.83 -8.24 -22.15
CA MET A 325 -12.01 -7.02 -22.05
C MET A 325 -11.04 -6.87 -23.21
N VAL A 326 -10.33 -7.93 -23.55
CA VAL A 326 -9.36 -7.94 -24.66
C VAL A 326 -10.07 -7.93 -26.02
N GLY A 327 -11.11 -8.75 -26.17
CA GLY A 327 -11.86 -8.89 -27.42
C GLY A 327 -12.48 -7.58 -27.91
N VAL A 328 -13.04 -6.78 -27.00
CA VAL A 328 -13.59 -5.46 -27.33
C VAL A 328 -12.52 -4.56 -27.92
N VAL A 329 -11.34 -4.45 -27.26
CA VAL A 329 -10.25 -3.60 -27.75
C VAL A 329 -9.67 -4.14 -29.05
N ALA A 330 -9.47 -5.44 -29.16
CA ALA A 330 -8.93 -6.11 -30.33
C ALA A 330 -9.89 -6.11 -31.55
N SER A 331 -11.19 -5.85 -31.34
CA SER A 331 -12.16 -5.71 -32.44
C SER A 331 -11.94 -4.46 -33.28
N PHE A 332 -11.22 -3.45 -32.74
CA PHE A 332 -10.85 -2.28 -33.52
C PHE A 332 -9.71 -2.63 -34.50
N SER A 333 -9.68 -1.91 -35.63
CA SER A 333 -8.67 -2.14 -36.64
C SER A 333 -7.25 -2.03 -36.07
N SER A 334 -6.37 -2.97 -36.42
CA SER A 334 -4.94 -2.95 -36.06
C SER A 334 -4.17 -1.72 -36.57
N SER A 335 -4.74 -0.97 -37.49
CA SER A 335 -4.21 0.37 -37.89
C SER A 335 -4.57 1.46 -36.90
N LYS A 336 -5.59 1.27 -36.07
CA LYS A 336 -6.08 2.24 -35.07
C LYS A 336 -5.55 1.99 -33.68
N VAL A 337 -5.26 0.74 -33.33
CA VAL A 337 -4.87 0.37 -31.97
C VAL A 337 -3.73 -0.66 -31.95
N THR A 338 -2.86 -0.53 -30.97
CA THR A 338 -1.95 -1.57 -30.50
C THR A 338 -2.40 -2.00 -29.12
N VAL A 339 -2.70 -3.30 -28.94
CA VAL A 339 -3.22 -3.85 -27.70
C VAL A 339 -2.12 -4.56 -26.92
N LEU A 340 -1.81 -4.03 -25.75
CA LEU A 340 -0.83 -4.60 -24.83
C LEU A 340 -1.57 -5.13 -23.59
N ILE A 341 -1.17 -6.29 -23.11
CA ILE A 341 -1.69 -6.91 -21.88
C ILE A 341 -0.57 -7.00 -20.86
N ASN A 342 -0.84 -6.53 -19.66
CA ASN A 342 0.02 -6.77 -18.50
C ASN A 342 -0.69 -7.68 -17.50
N LEU A 343 0.04 -8.68 -17.00
CA LEU A 343 -0.51 -9.68 -16.11
C LEU A 343 -0.42 -9.24 -14.65
N HIS A 344 -1.48 -9.49 -13.90
CA HIS A 344 -1.39 -9.40 -12.44
C HIS A 344 -0.42 -10.46 -11.91
N PRO A 345 0.40 -10.19 -10.86
CA PRO A 345 1.40 -11.14 -10.33
C PRO A 345 0.87 -12.52 -9.91
N ARG A 346 -0.45 -12.66 -9.75
CA ARG A 346 -1.11 -13.95 -9.43
C ARG A 346 -1.53 -14.75 -10.65
N ILE A 347 -1.39 -14.18 -11.86
CA ILE A 347 -1.77 -14.84 -13.11
C ILE A 347 -0.51 -15.47 -13.71
N LYS A 348 -0.60 -16.74 -14.06
CA LYS A 348 0.47 -17.40 -14.80
C LYS A 348 0.32 -17.13 -16.30
N HIS A 349 1.45 -16.90 -16.95
CA HIS A 349 1.47 -16.60 -18.39
C HIS A 349 0.78 -17.71 -19.21
N GLU A 350 1.03 -18.96 -18.88
CA GLU A 350 0.49 -20.13 -19.56
C GLU A 350 -1.05 -20.21 -19.52
N ASP A 351 -1.69 -19.66 -18.48
CA ASP A 351 -3.15 -19.72 -18.31
C ASP A 351 -3.88 -18.75 -19.27
N VAL A 352 -3.17 -17.75 -19.83
CA VAL A 352 -3.78 -16.65 -20.60
C VAL A 352 -3.17 -16.48 -22.00
N THR A 353 -2.28 -17.38 -22.46
CA THR A 353 -1.65 -17.33 -23.79
C THR A 353 -2.65 -17.27 -24.95
N TRP A 354 -3.84 -17.84 -24.76
CA TRP A 354 -4.94 -17.82 -25.73
C TRP A 354 -5.41 -16.40 -26.08
N LEU A 355 -5.22 -15.41 -25.21
CA LEU A 355 -5.57 -14.02 -25.48
C LEU A 355 -4.77 -13.43 -26.66
N SER A 356 -3.59 -13.99 -26.97
CA SER A 356 -2.80 -13.57 -28.12
C SER A 356 -3.50 -13.86 -29.46
N VAL A 357 -4.38 -14.86 -29.52
CA VAL A 357 -5.18 -15.17 -30.71
C VAL A 357 -6.15 -14.04 -31.05
N LEU A 358 -6.53 -13.23 -30.06
CA LEU A 358 -7.34 -12.03 -30.26
C LEU A 358 -6.57 -10.84 -30.84
N GLY A 359 -5.26 -10.97 -31.08
CA GLY A 359 -4.44 -9.89 -31.63
C GLY A 359 -3.82 -8.97 -30.58
N ALA A 360 -3.84 -9.34 -29.31
CA ALA A 360 -3.18 -8.63 -28.23
C ALA A 360 -1.81 -9.25 -27.91
N THR A 361 -0.88 -8.43 -27.40
CA THR A 361 0.44 -8.91 -26.98
C THR A 361 0.58 -8.86 -25.47
N ILE A 362 0.92 -10.00 -24.87
CA ILE A 362 1.23 -10.11 -23.44
C ILE A 362 2.65 -9.63 -23.22
N ILE A 363 2.82 -8.65 -22.32
CA ILE A 363 4.09 -8.04 -21.97
C ILE A 363 4.45 -8.39 -20.53
N ASP A 364 5.53 -9.13 -20.36
CA ASP A 364 6.10 -9.50 -19.05
C ASP A 364 7.10 -8.42 -18.58
N GLU A 365 6.55 -7.26 -18.27
CA GLU A 365 7.28 -6.12 -17.71
C GLU A 365 6.51 -5.55 -16.54
N PRO A 366 7.16 -4.91 -15.56
CA PRO A 366 6.46 -4.20 -14.49
C PRO A 366 5.48 -3.16 -15.05
N ILE A 367 4.26 -3.11 -14.52
CA ILE A 367 3.18 -2.23 -15.00
C ILE A 367 3.60 -0.76 -15.02
N GLU A 368 4.43 -0.32 -14.06
CA GLU A 368 4.96 1.04 -14.00
C GLU A 368 5.91 1.39 -15.17
N CYS A 369 6.40 0.39 -15.92
CA CYS A 369 7.16 0.61 -17.14
C CYS A 369 6.27 0.78 -18.37
N LEU A 370 5.05 0.25 -18.33
CA LEU A 370 4.15 0.18 -19.47
C LEU A 370 3.12 1.30 -19.48
N VAL A 371 2.57 1.66 -18.31
CA VAL A 371 1.55 2.71 -18.21
C VAL A 371 2.01 4.02 -18.84
N PRO A 372 3.24 4.54 -18.61
CA PRO A 372 3.69 5.78 -19.26
C PRO A 372 3.72 5.72 -20.78
N LEU A 373 3.75 4.53 -21.36
CA LEU A 373 3.82 4.31 -22.81
C LEU A 373 2.44 4.21 -23.47
N ALA A 374 1.38 4.03 -22.66
CA ALA A 374 0.01 3.90 -23.17
C ALA A 374 -0.61 5.24 -23.55
N ASP A 375 -1.61 5.20 -24.45
CA ASP A 375 -2.53 6.29 -24.71
C ASP A 375 -3.81 6.15 -23.91
N ILE A 376 -4.20 4.91 -23.59
CA ILE A 376 -5.35 4.57 -22.75
C ILE A 376 -4.93 3.42 -21.84
N TYR A 377 -5.21 3.54 -20.57
CA TYR A 377 -4.99 2.48 -19.60
C TYR A 377 -6.33 1.91 -19.13
N VAL A 378 -6.48 0.59 -19.21
CA VAL A 378 -7.68 -0.15 -18.77
C VAL A 378 -7.32 -0.99 -17.56
N ALA A 379 -8.09 -0.88 -16.48
CA ALA A 379 -7.90 -1.66 -15.27
C ALA A 379 -9.24 -1.99 -14.60
N VAL A 380 -9.25 -2.98 -13.71
CA VAL A 380 -10.42 -3.39 -12.93
C VAL A 380 -10.18 -3.09 -11.46
N ALA A 381 -10.76 -2.01 -10.95
CA ALA A 381 -10.70 -1.61 -9.54
C ALA A 381 -9.31 -1.77 -8.90
N SER A 382 -8.27 -1.34 -9.61
CA SER A 382 -6.86 -1.59 -9.27
C SER A 382 -6.17 -0.37 -8.70
N ALA A 383 -5.28 -0.57 -7.72
CA ALA A 383 -4.38 0.47 -7.21
C ALA A 383 -3.44 1.05 -8.30
N THR A 384 -3.21 0.31 -9.39
CA THR A 384 -2.39 0.75 -10.52
C THR A 384 -3.05 1.86 -11.35
N ILE A 385 -4.35 2.12 -11.17
CA ILE A 385 -5.07 3.27 -11.74
C ILE A 385 -4.35 4.58 -11.39
N ARG A 386 -3.76 4.67 -10.19
CA ARG A 386 -2.94 5.80 -9.78
C ARG A 386 -1.81 6.11 -10.78
N LEU A 387 -1.19 5.09 -11.37
CA LEU A 387 -0.12 5.29 -12.35
C LEU A 387 -0.64 6.01 -13.60
N GLY A 388 -1.82 5.60 -14.11
CA GLY A 388 -2.47 6.29 -15.23
C GLY A 388 -2.82 7.73 -14.90
N ILE A 389 -3.32 7.98 -13.70
CA ILE A 389 -3.60 9.34 -13.21
C ILE A 389 -2.29 10.15 -13.13
N SER A 390 -1.24 9.61 -12.52
CA SER A 390 0.06 10.28 -12.38
C SER A 390 0.71 10.59 -13.72
N CYS A 391 0.53 9.74 -14.71
CA CYS A 391 1.03 9.94 -16.07
C CYS A 391 0.15 10.88 -16.92
N GLY A 392 -1.00 11.33 -16.43
CA GLY A 392 -1.94 12.14 -17.20
C GLY A 392 -2.64 11.38 -18.34
N ILE A 393 -2.74 10.06 -18.24
CA ILE A 393 -3.27 9.16 -19.28
C ILE A 393 -4.73 8.84 -18.97
N PRO A 394 -5.67 8.91 -19.95
CA PRO A 394 -7.03 8.43 -19.78
C PRO A 394 -7.10 7.01 -19.22
N VAL A 395 -7.87 6.82 -18.16
CA VAL A 395 -8.08 5.52 -17.53
C VAL A 395 -9.51 5.06 -17.71
N VAL A 396 -9.70 3.82 -18.10
CA VAL A 396 -11.00 3.12 -18.01
C VAL A 396 -10.95 2.19 -16.80
N ASN A 397 -11.67 2.57 -15.74
CA ASN A 397 -11.85 1.73 -14.56
C ASN A 397 -13.08 0.86 -14.75
N PHE A 398 -12.89 -0.38 -15.17
CA PHE A 398 -13.98 -1.34 -15.38
C PHE A 398 -14.26 -2.12 -14.10
N ASP A 399 -15.21 -1.64 -13.28
CA ASP A 399 -15.62 -2.35 -12.06
C ASP A 399 -16.51 -3.57 -12.38
N ALA A 400 -15.97 -4.51 -13.17
CA ALA A 400 -16.64 -5.73 -13.58
C ALA A 400 -17.08 -6.62 -12.38
N TYR A 401 -16.34 -6.55 -11.26
CA TYR A 401 -16.64 -7.28 -10.04
C TYR A 401 -17.67 -6.61 -9.12
N GLN A 402 -18.12 -5.40 -9.46
CA GLN A 402 -19.08 -4.61 -8.66
C GLN A 402 -18.59 -4.33 -7.23
N TYR A 403 -17.34 -3.89 -7.10
CA TYR A 403 -16.76 -3.49 -5.81
C TYR A 403 -17.32 -2.16 -5.31
N ASP A 404 -17.68 -1.27 -6.23
CA ASP A 404 -18.18 0.08 -5.95
C ASP A 404 -17.23 0.90 -5.05
N TYR A 405 -15.93 0.80 -5.30
CA TYR A 405 -14.95 1.58 -4.59
C TYR A 405 -14.99 3.06 -4.98
N ASP A 406 -14.88 3.93 -3.99
CA ASP A 406 -14.94 5.38 -4.18
C ASP A 406 -13.56 6.03 -4.45
N ASP A 407 -12.47 5.25 -4.48
CA ASP A 407 -11.09 5.76 -4.50
C ASP A 407 -10.79 6.72 -5.66
N TYR A 408 -11.36 6.48 -6.83
CA TYR A 408 -11.13 7.28 -8.04
C TYR A 408 -12.39 7.96 -8.56
N LYS A 409 -13.48 7.89 -7.81
CA LYS A 409 -14.80 8.40 -8.22
C LYS A 409 -14.78 9.90 -8.45
N GLY A 410 -15.32 10.30 -9.60
CA GLY A 410 -15.42 11.72 -9.97
C GLY A 410 -14.12 12.37 -10.43
N LEU A 411 -13.02 11.62 -10.59
CA LEU A 411 -11.80 12.14 -11.22
C LEU A 411 -12.01 12.26 -12.72
N ALA A 412 -11.83 13.47 -13.25
CA ALA A 412 -12.26 13.84 -14.60
C ALA A 412 -11.58 13.07 -15.76
N GLY A 413 -10.44 12.41 -15.51
CA GLY A 413 -9.73 11.60 -16.50
C GLY A 413 -9.90 10.10 -16.31
N VAL A 414 -10.73 9.67 -15.32
CA VAL A 414 -11.06 8.28 -15.04
C VAL A 414 -12.50 8.02 -15.50
N CYS A 415 -12.65 7.17 -16.50
CA CYS A 415 -13.95 6.72 -16.99
C CYS A 415 -14.35 5.48 -16.19
N GLU A 416 -15.26 5.64 -15.23
CA GLU A 416 -15.80 4.52 -14.46
C GLU A 416 -16.93 3.84 -15.24
N VAL A 417 -16.83 2.54 -15.44
CA VAL A 417 -17.81 1.72 -16.13
C VAL A 417 -18.04 0.40 -15.36
N LYS A 418 -19.29 -0.09 -15.36
CA LYS A 418 -19.69 -1.27 -14.58
C LYS A 418 -20.33 -2.37 -15.42
N SER A 419 -20.76 -2.06 -16.64
CA SER A 419 -21.42 -3.00 -17.56
C SER A 419 -20.61 -3.19 -18.83
N LYS A 420 -20.86 -4.29 -19.52
CA LYS A 420 -20.29 -4.57 -20.84
C LYS A 420 -20.55 -3.45 -21.82
N LEU A 421 -21.80 -2.98 -21.88
CA LEU A 421 -22.21 -1.92 -22.79
C LEU A 421 -21.51 -0.59 -22.51
N GLU A 422 -21.36 -0.20 -21.24
CA GLU A 422 -20.61 1.00 -20.87
C GLU A 422 -19.15 0.91 -21.28
N TYR A 423 -18.53 -0.25 -21.06
CA TYR A 423 -17.14 -0.55 -21.42
C TYR A 423 -16.92 -0.40 -22.94
N GLU A 424 -17.77 -1.04 -23.76
CA GLU A 424 -17.72 -0.92 -25.22
C GLU A 424 -17.89 0.53 -25.69
N ASN A 425 -18.89 1.23 -25.17
CA ASN A 425 -19.20 2.61 -25.57
C ASN A 425 -18.05 3.56 -25.22
N VAL A 426 -17.49 3.49 -24.02
CA VAL A 426 -16.40 4.37 -23.58
C VAL A 426 -15.14 4.10 -24.37
N LEU A 427 -14.75 2.84 -24.58
CA LEU A 427 -13.59 2.51 -25.40
C LEU A 427 -13.79 2.93 -26.86
N GLY A 428 -14.99 2.67 -27.41
CA GLY A 428 -15.36 3.12 -28.76
C GLY A 428 -15.18 4.62 -28.92
N ALA A 429 -15.66 5.40 -27.94
CA ALA A 429 -15.50 6.85 -27.93
C ALA A 429 -14.04 7.27 -27.81
N LEU A 430 -13.27 6.71 -26.86
CA LEU A 430 -11.86 7.05 -26.68
C LEU A 430 -10.99 6.69 -27.88
N ILE A 431 -11.34 5.64 -28.65
CA ILE A 431 -10.57 5.18 -29.80
C ILE A 431 -10.94 5.97 -31.07
N ASN A 432 -12.24 6.15 -31.34
CA ASN A 432 -12.71 6.69 -32.62
C ASN A 432 -13.03 8.18 -32.61
N ASP A 433 -13.36 8.76 -31.45
CA ASP A 433 -13.66 10.19 -31.32
C ASP A 433 -12.45 10.95 -30.73
N GLN A 434 -11.73 11.65 -31.61
CA GLN A 434 -10.54 12.40 -31.21
C GLN A 434 -10.88 13.58 -30.28
N LEU A 435 -12.06 14.18 -30.41
CA LEU A 435 -12.46 15.28 -29.52
C LEU A 435 -12.76 14.77 -28.13
N PHE A 436 -13.46 13.65 -28.03
CA PHE A 436 -13.73 12.99 -26.75
C PHE A 436 -12.41 12.55 -26.07
N TYR A 437 -11.53 11.88 -26.82
CA TYR A 437 -10.21 11.49 -26.31
C TYR A 437 -9.43 12.70 -25.77
N SER A 438 -9.32 13.77 -26.56
CA SER A 438 -8.58 14.97 -26.16
C SER A 438 -9.17 15.60 -24.91
N LYS A 439 -10.51 15.67 -24.81
CA LYS A 439 -11.20 16.18 -23.61
C LYS A 439 -10.84 15.38 -22.35
N ILE A 440 -10.90 14.05 -22.41
CA ILE A 440 -10.56 13.18 -21.27
C ILE A 440 -9.08 13.28 -20.93
N HIS A 441 -8.21 13.28 -21.95
CA HIS A 441 -6.76 13.36 -21.76
C HIS A 441 -6.34 14.69 -21.09
N GLU A 442 -6.86 15.84 -21.58
CA GLU A 442 -6.56 17.14 -20.95
C GLU A 442 -7.13 17.23 -19.52
N ALA A 443 -8.31 16.66 -19.28
CA ALA A 443 -8.86 16.56 -17.94
C ALA A 443 -7.96 15.71 -17.01
N GLN A 444 -7.42 14.60 -17.50
CA GLN A 444 -6.50 13.77 -16.75
C GLN A 444 -5.16 14.45 -16.47
N LYS A 445 -4.59 15.16 -17.46
CA LYS A 445 -3.38 15.96 -17.26
C LYS A 445 -3.58 17.03 -16.17
N LYS A 446 -4.72 17.70 -16.17
CA LYS A 446 -5.07 18.67 -15.12
C LYS A 446 -5.20 17.97 -13.75
N THR A 447 -5.82 16.80 -13.70
CA THR A 447 -5.91 15.99 -12.47
C THR A 447 -4.50 15.61 -11.98
N ALA A 448 -3.64 15.11 -12.87
CA ALA A 448 -2.25 14.77 -12.56
C ALA A 448 -1.49 15.97 -11.97
N SER A 449 -1.57 17.14 -12.61
CA SER A 449 -0.87 18.34 -12.15
C SER A 449 -1.34 18.85 -10.78
N ASN A 450 -2.59 18.61 -10.43
CA ASN A 450 -3.18 19.05 -9.16
C ASN A 450 -2.94 18.06 -8.02
N LEU A 451 -2.95 16.76 -8.30
CA LEU A 451 -2.94 15.72 -7.29
C LEU A 451 -1.58 15.03 -7.14
N CYS A 452 -0.80 14.94 -8.22
CA CYS A 452 0.44 14.19 -8.26
C CYS A 452 1.68 15.11 -8.25
N LEU A 453 2.87 14.53 -8.19
CA LEU A 453 4.14 15.24 -8.25
C LEU A 453 5.16 14.43 -9.07
N VAL A 454 4.92 14.35 -10.38
CA VAL A 454 5.73 13.59 -11.33
C VAL A 454 6.64 14.56 -12.11
N ASP A 455 7.76 14.94 -11.51
CA ASP A 455 8.70 15.93 -12.06
C ASP A 455 10.17 15.47 -12.10
N GLY A 456 10.42 14.19 -11.77
CA GLY A 456 11.76 13.61 -11.78
C GLY A 456 12.67 14.05 -10.62
N LYS A 457 12.13 14.67 -9.58
CA LYS A 457 12.90 15.24 -8.46
C LYS A 457 12.56 14.64 -7.09
N ALA A 458 11.81 13.53 -7.05
CA ALA A 458 11.45 12.92 -5.78
C ALA A 458 12.68 12.40 -5.04
N GLY A 459 13.63 11.79 -5.76
CA GLY A 459 14.90 11.32 -5.18
C GLY A 459 15.75 12.46 -4.61
N GLU A 460 15.83 13.60 -5.28
CA GLU A 460 16.54 14.78 -4.81
C GLU A 460 15.92 15.33 -3.52
N ARG A 461 14.58 15.49 -3.50
CA ARG A 461 13.85 15.97 -2.31
C ARG A 461 13.98 15.03 -1.12
N LEU A 462 13.94 13.71 -1.35
CA LEU A 462 14.17 12.73 -0.30
C LEU A 462 15.57 12.80 0.27
N LEU A 463 16.61 12.94 -0.56
CA LEU A 463 17.98 13.10 -0.07
C LEU A 463 18.12 14.39 0.76
N ASN A 464 17.55 15.50 0.29
CA ASN A 464 17.55 16.76 1.04
C ASN A 464 16.80 16.64 2.38
N LEU A 465 15.69 15.89 2.42
CA LEU A 465 14.97 15.60 3.66
C LEU A 465 15.84 14.77 4.62
N PHE A 466 16.56 13.76 4.13
CA PHE A 466 17.45 12.92 4.93
C PHE A 466 18.62 13.74 5.49
N ASP A 467 19.21 14.59 4.68
CA ASP A 467 20.29 15.49 5.11
C ASP A 467 19.80 16.47 6.18
N CYS A 468 18.60 17.04 6.01
CA CYS A 468 17.99 17.92 7.00
C CYS A 468 17.79 17.23 8.35
N LEU A 469 17.21 15.99 8.34
CA LEU A 469 16.94 15.24 9.56
C LEU A 469 18.20 14.78 10.28
N THR A 470 19.28 14.47 9.53
CA THR A 470 20.55 14.02 10.11
C THR A 470 21.41 15.17 10.61
N SER A 471 21.32 16.33 9.98
CA SER A 471 22.08 17.53 10.39
C SER A 471 21.53 18.19 11.65
N SER A 472 20.20 18.11 11.86
CA SER A 472 19.54 18.71 13.03
C SER A 472 19.93 18.04 14.36
N ASN A 473 20.45 16.81 14.33
CA ASN A 473 20.91 16.08 15.52
C ASN A 473 22.40 16.26 15.84
N GLY A 474 23.12 17.04 15.04
CA GLY A 474 24.57 17.34 15.25
C GLY A 474 24.85 18.58 16.11
N VAL A 475 23.80 19.25 16.60
CA VAL A 475 23.93 20.51 17.40
C VAL A 475 23.23 20.31 18.76
N SER A 476 23.68 19.33 19.53
CA SER A 476 23.31 19.21 20.94
C SER A 476 24.48 18.70 21.77
#